data_c94bccc6cff1072e01f7bbed422201b5
#
_entry.id   c94bccc6cff1072e01f7bbed422201b5
#
_cell.length_a   1.000
_cell.length_b   1.000
_cell.length_c   1.000
_cell.angle_alpha   90.00
_cell.angle_beta   90.00
_cell.angle_gamma   90.00
#
_symmetry.space_group_name_H-M   'P 1'
#
loop_
_entity.id
_entity.type
_entity.pdbx_description
1 polymer ?
#
loop_
_entity_poly.entity_id
_entity_poly.type
_entity_poly.pdbx_seq_one_letter_code
_entity_poly.pdbx_strand_id
1 'polypeptide(L)'
;MRSKEELKRIACQAVDTRRDDILAFADSVASEPEFGFKEVKTAAKFAGQLKALGYEPRTGVAITGVIAEKKGAKHNARVAVMGELDAILVAGHKDSDPLTNAVHACGHNAQLAATLAVAMALADTDISADLGGDVVMMGVPAEECIEITYRKKLRDEGKLWFISGKQE
;
A
#
# COMPACT_ATOMS: atom_id res chain seq x y z
N MET A 1 7.95 26.77 13.20
CA MET A 1 7.58 25.34 13.34
C MET A 1 6.14 25.29 13.80
N ARG A 2 5.26 24.66 13.06
CA ARG A 2 3.84 24.54 13.39
C ARG A 2 3.63 23.61 14.59
N SER A 3 2.56 23.80 15.32
CA SER A 3 2.20 22.91 16.42
C SER A 3 1.73 21.54 15.90
N LYS A 4 1.82 20.51 16.74
CA LYS A 4 1.34 19.16 16.40
C LYS A 4 -0.14 19.16 15.99
N GLU A 5 -0.97 19.93 16.69
CA GLU A 5 -2.41 19.99 16.41
C GLU A 5 -2.69 20.72 15.09
N GLU A 6 -1.90 21.72 14.74
CA GLU A 6 -2.01 22.40 13.46
C GLU A 6 -1.60 21.47 12.29
N LEU A 7 -0.50 20.72 12.43
CA LEU A 7 -0.08 19.74 11.44
C LEU A 7 -1.13 18.65 11.21
N LYS A 8 -1.73 18.13 12.28
CA LYS A 8 -2.83 17.16 12.19
C LYS A 8 -4.03 17.73 11.42
N ARG A 9 -4.44 18.95 11.77
CA ARG A 9 -5.57 19.61 11.11
C ARG A 9 -5.32 19.77 9.60
N ILE A 10 -4.12 20.20 9.23
CA ILE A 10 -3.73 20.34 7.81
C ILE A 10 -3.76 19.00 7.11
N ALA A 11 -3.19 17.95 7.70
CA ALA A 11 -3.19 16.61 7.13
C ALA A 11 -4.61 16.04 6.96
N CYS A 12 -5.47 16.15 7.98
CA CYS A 12 -6.85 15.69 7.90
C CYS A 12 -7.62 16.44 6.79
N GLN A 13 -7.47 17.77 6.72
CA GLN A 13 -8.13 18.56 5.67
C GLN A 13 -7.67 18.18 4.27
N ALA A 14 -6.40 17.85 4.07
CA ALA A 14 -5.88 17.37 2.80
C ALA A 14 -6.50 16.01 2.41
N VAL A 15 -6.62 15.09 3.37
CA VAL A 15 -7.30 13.80 3.17
C VAL A 15 -8.78 14.00 2.81
N ASP A 16 -9.49 14.87 3.54
CA ASP A 16 -10.90 15.17 3.24
C ASP A 16 -11.09 15.72 1.82
N THR A 17 -10.17 16.57 1.37
CA THR A 17 -10.19 17.14 0.00
C THR A 17 -9.99 16.05 -1.07
N ARG A 18 -9.26 14.99 -0.77
CA ARG A 18 -8.97 13.87 -1.68
C ARG A 18 -9.91 12.67 -1.50
N ARG A 19 -10.99 12.85 -0.73
CA ARG A 19 -11.91 11.76 -0.35
C ARG A 19 -12.35 10.91 -1.54
N ASP A 20 -12.80 11.52 -2.62
CA ASP A 20 -13.35 10.80 -3.78
C ASP A 20 -12.25 10.05 -4.54
N ASP A 21 -11.06 10.62 -4.66
CA ASP A 21 -9.88 9.95 -5.25
C ASP A 21 -9.47 8.72 -4.44
N ILE A 22 -9.48 8.83 -3.10
CA ILE A 22 -9.13 7.75 -2.18
C ILE A 22 -10.14 6.61 -2.29
N LEU A 23 -11.44 6.91 -2.30
CA LEU A 23 -12.50 5.92 -2.43
C LEU A 23 -12.46 5.24 -3.81
N ALA A 24 -12.29 6.01 -4.89
CA ALA A 24 -12.16 5.45 -6.24
C ALA A 24 -10.95 4.52 -6.37
N PHE A 25 -9.83 4.86 -5.71
CA PHE A 25 -8.67 3.97 -5.65
C PHE A 25 -8.98 2.66 -4.91
N ALA A 26 -9.63 2.73 -3.73
CA ALA A 26 -10.04 1.54 -2.97
C ALA A 26 -10.95 0.62 -3.80
N ASP A 27 -11.93 1.19 -4.50
CA ASP A 27 -12.87 0.46 -5.36
C ASP A 27 -12.14 -0.16 -6.57
N SER A 28 -11.19 0.55 -7.16
CA SER A 28 -10.39 0.04 -8.27
C SER A 28 -9.54 -1.17 -7.89
N VAL A 29 -9.02 -1.20 -6.65
CA VAL A 29 -8.29 -2.36 -6.12
C VAL A 29 -9.26 -3.50 -5.83
N ALA A 30 -10.37 -3.21 -5.16
CA ALA A 30 -11.39 -4.22 -4.82
C ALA A 30 -11.96 -4.94 -6.04
N SER A 31 -12.08 -4.23 -7.18
CA SER A 31 -12.65 -4.79 -8.42
C SER A 31 -11.73 -5.75 -9.18
N GLU A 32 -10.44 -5.78 -8.86
CA GLU A 32 -9.44 -6.65 -9.50
C GLU A 32 -8.57 -7.36 -8.46
N PRO A 33 -9.15 -8.23 -7.62
CA PRO A 33 -8.44 -8.86 -6.52
C PRO A 33 -7.39 -9.88 -7.03
N GLU A 34 -6.21 -9.84 -6.46
CA GLU A 34 -5.07 -10.70 -6.81
C GLU A 34 -4.51 -11.38 -5.57
N PHE A 35 -4.05 -12.64 -5.71
CA PHE A 35 -3.42 -13.39 -4.62
C PHE A 35 -1.96 -12.97 -4.40
N GLY A 36 -1.44 -13.31 -3.22
CA GLY A 36 -0.09 -12.96 -2.79
C GLY A 36 1.01 -13.40 -3.76
N PHE A 37 1.97 -12.50 -3.98
CA PHE A 37 3.05 -12.57 -4.98
C PHE A 37 2.57 -12.62 -6.45
N LYS A 38 1.31 -12.28 -6.69
CA LYS A 38 0.69 -12.15 -8.02
C LYS A 38 -0.01 -10.79 -8.19
N GLU A 39 0.14 -9.87 -7.24
CA GLU A 39 -0.53 -8.57 -7.14
C GLU A 39 0.06 -7.54 -8.14
N VAL A 40 0.20 -7.95 -9.39
CA VAL A 40 0.85 -7.13 -10.43
C VAL A 40 0.05 -5.87 -10.74
N LYS A 41 -1.27 -5.99 -10.86
CA LYS A 41 -2.15 -4.85 -11.17
C LYS A 41 -2.29 -3.93 -9.97
N THR A 42 -2.49 -4.50 -8.78
CA THR A 42 -2.61 -3.76 -7.51
C THR A 42 -1.34 -2.95 -7.24
N ALA A 43 -0.17 -3.59 -7.38
CA ALA A 43 1.12 -2.93 -7.25
C ALA A 43 1.30 -1.80 -8.27
N ALA A 44 0.93 -2.04 -9.54
CA ALA A 44 1.01 -1.04 -10.60
C ALA A 44 0.09 0.16 -10.36
N LYS A 45 -1.14 -0.07 -9.88
CA LYS A 45 -2.09 0.99 -9.49
C LYS A 45 -1.51 1.85 -8.37
N PHE A 46 -1.01 1.22 -7.31
CA PHE A 46 -0.43 1.94 -6.17
C PHE A 46 0.82 2.73 -6.56
N ALA A 47 1.76 2.11 -7.27
CA ALA A 47 2.95 2.79 -7.77
C ALA A 47 2.61 3.95 -8.73
N GLY A 48 1.61 3.77 -9.59
CA GLY A 48 1.11 4.81 -10.51
C GLY A 48 0.58 6.03 -9.76
N GLN A 49 -0.22 5.83 -8.72
CA GLN A 49 -0.73 6.91 -7.87
C GLN A 49 0.41 7.63 -7.13
N LEU A 50 1.35 6.91 -6.54
CA LEU A 50 2.52 7.51 -5.89
C LEU A 50 3.35 8.33 -6.88
N LYS A 51 3.55 7.84 -8.09
CA LYS A 51 4.28 8.57 -9.14
C LYS A 51 3.54 9.84 -9.55
N ALA A 52 2.22 9.81 -9.70
CA ALA A 52 1.39 10.98 -10.01
C ALA A 52 1.48 12.06 -8.92
N LEU A 53 1.71 11.67 -7.68
CA LEU A 53 1.93 12.55 -6.52
C LEU A 53 3.38 13.07 -6.41
N GLY A 54 4.26 12.73 -7.37
CA GLY A 54 5.64 13.20 -7.40
C GLY A 54 6.61 12.35 -6.55
N TYR A 55 6.20 11.16 -6.13
CA TYR A 55 7.13 10.21 -5.51
C TYR A 55 7.91 9.41 -6.54
N GLU A 56 9.01 8.80 -6.11
CA GLU A 56 9.80 7.85 -6.90
C GLU A 56 9.62 6.44 -6.32
N PRO A 57 8.52 5.73 -6.66
CA PRO A 57 8.25 4.42 -6.11
C PRO A 57 9.24 3.37 -6.64
N ARG A 58 9.85 2.62 -5.73
CA ARG A 58 10.59 1.40 -6.03
C ARG A 58 9.60 0.23 -6.02
N THR A 59 9.51 -0.46 -7.15
CA THR A 59 8.64 -1.63 -7.37
C THR A 59 9.44 -2.93 -7.38
N GLY A 60 8.77 -4.07 -7.31
CA GLY A 60 9.41 -5.38 -7.34
C GLY A 60 10.11 -5.77 -6.04
N VAL A 61 9.85 -5.08 -4.96
CA VAL A 61 10.32 -5.46 -3.62
C VAL A 61 9.55 -6.68 -3.17
N ALA A 62 10.24 -7.75 -2.76
CA ALA A 62 9.59 -9.02 -2.47
C ALA A 62 8.60 -9.43 -3.59
N ILE A 63 9.05 -9.42 -4.85
CA ILE A 63 8.33 -9.74 -6.09
C ILE A 63 7.37 -8.64 -6.55
N THR A 64 6.36 -8.28 -5.78
CA THR A 64 5.31 -7.34 -6.19
C THR A 64 5.21 -6.09 -5.31
N GLY A 65 5.93 -6.05 -4.19
CA GLY A 65 5.87 -4.93 -3.25
C GLY A 65 6.35 -3.58 -3.83
N VAL A 66 5.84 -2.52 -3.22
CA VAL A 66 6.08 -1.13 -3.63
C VAL A 66 6.51 -0.31 -2.42
N ILE A 67 7.58 0.47 -2.56
CA ILE A 67 8.07 1.37 -1.49
C ILE A 67 8.30 2.76 -2.07
N ALA A 68 7.79 3.78 -1.39
CA ALA A 68 8.10 5.18 -1.68
C ALA A 68 8.39 5.94 -0.38
N GLU A 69 9.15 7.01 -0.45
CA GLU A 69 9.57 7.77 0.73
C GLU A 69 9.32 9.26 0.56
N LYS A 70 8.83 9.89 1.61
CA LYS A 70 8.80 11.35 1.78
C LYS A 70 9.81 11.75 2.84
N LYS A 71 10.78 12.56 2.45
CA LYS A 71 11.76 13.11 3.37
C LYS A 71 11.13 14.19 4.25
N GLY A 72 11.42 14.13 5.54
CA GLY A 72 11.12 15.21 6.48
C GLY A 72 12.23 16.27 6.51
N ALA A 73 12.02 17.30 7.32
CA ALA A 73 13.02 18.35 7.55
C ALA A 73 14.25 17.84 8.30
N LYS A 74 14.08 16.78 9.06
CA LYS A 74 15.14 16.08 9.80
C LYS A 74 14.99 14.58 9.55
N HIS A 75 16.07 13.84 9.76
CA HIS A 75 16.11 12.39 9.51
C HIS A 75 16.33 11.60 10.82
N ASN A 76 15.77 12.09 11.94
CA ASN A 76 15.97 11.48 13.26
C ASN A 76 15.26 10.14 13.42
N ALA A 77 14.24 9.89 12.60
CA ALA A 77 13.45 8.66 12.60
C ALA A 77 12.95 8.34 11.20
N ARG A 78 12.61 7.08 10.96
CA ARG A 78 11.83 6.63 9.80
C ARG A 78 10.58 5.92 10.29
N VAL A 79 9.43 6.32 9.78
CA VAL A 79 8.14 5.70 10.11
C VAL A 79 7.57 5.10 8.83
N ALA A 80 7.21 3.82 8.87
CA ALA A 80 6.53 3.16 7.76
C ALA A 80 5.01 3.20 7.97
N VAL A 81 4.30 3.54 6.91
CA VAL A 81 2.85 3.34 6.79
C VAL A 81 2.66 2.23 5.76
N MET A 82 2.07 1.12 6.19
CA MET A 82 1.94 -0.09 5.38
C MET A 82 0.49 -0.32 4.99
N GLY A 83 0.27 -0.65 3.71
CA GLY A 83 -0.96 -1.24 3.21
C GLY A 83 -0.62 -2.54 2.50
N GLU A 84 -1.49 -3.53 2.60
CA GLU A 84 -1.29 -4.85 2.02
C GLU A 84 -1.92 -4.91 0.62
N LEU A 85 -1.29 -5.67 -0.28
CA LEU A 85 -1.66 -5.68 -1.70
C LEU A 85 -2.60 -6.84 -2.06
N ASP A 86 -2.50 -7.95 -1.33
CA ASP A 86 -3.14 -9.20 -1.69
C ASP A 86 -4.60 -9.32 -1.24
N ALA A 87 -5.33 -10.18 -1.92
CA ALA A 87 -6.69 -10.57 -1.62
C ALA A 87 -6.72 -11.99 -1.03
N ILE A 88 -7.83 -12.35 -0.38
CA ILE A 88 -8.06 -13.70 0.14
C ILE A 88 -8.93 -14.53 -0.81
N LEU A 89 -8.95 -15.85 -0.60
CA LEU A 89 -9.83 -16.78 -1.30
C LEU A 89 -11.09 -17.01 -0.47
N VAL A 90 -12.27 -16.59 -1.00
CA VAL A 90 -13.56 -16.86 -0.38
C VAL A 90 -14.54 -17.32 -1.46
N ALA A 91 -14.69 -18.62 -1.59
CA ALA A 91 -15.62 -19.21 -2.55
C ALA A 91 -17.07 -18.81 -2.20
N GLY A 92 -17.81 -18.35 -3.21
CA GLY A 92 -19.22 -17.97 -3.09
C GLY A 92 -19.46 -16.60 -2.45
N HIS A 93 -18.42 -15.80 -2.20
CA HIS A 93 -18.62 -14.40 -1.82
C HIS A 93 -19.18 -13.61 -3.01
N LYS A 94 -20.13 -12.71 -2.76
CA LYS A 94 -20.84 -11.97 -3.81
C LYS A 94 -19.94 -11.11 -4.71
N ASP A 95 -18.82 -10.63 -4.16
CA ASP A 95 -17.86 -9.76 -4.82
C ASP A 95 -16.57 -10.51 -5.21
N SER A 96 -16.53 -11.83 -5.10
CA SER A 96 -15.34 -12.59 -5.51
C SER A 96 -15.21 -12.66 -7.03
N ASP A 97 -13.97 -12.63 -7.49
CA ASP A 97 -13.63 -12.90 -8.89
C ASP A 97 -14.16 -14.29 -9.28
N PRO A 98 -14.93 -14.42 -10.37
CA PRO A 98 -15.61 -15.68 -10.72
C PRO A 98 -14.64 -16.80 -11.14
N LEU A 99 -13.41 -16.48 -11.51
CA LEU A 99 -12.43 -17.46 -11.97
C LEU A 99 -11.53 -17.94 -10.83
N THR A 100 -11.13 -17.00 -9.96
CA THR A 100 -10.13 -17.27 -8.92
C THR A 100 -10.74 -17.42 -7.54
N ASN A 101 -11.96 -16.91 -7.31
CA ASN A 101 -12.59 -16.71 -6.00
C ASN A 101 -11.80 -15.77 -5.08
N ALA A 102 -10.92 -14.94 -5.65
CA ALA A 102 -10.23 -13.89 -4.92
C ALA A 102 -11.20 -12.76 -4.56
N VAL A 103 -11.02 -12.17 -3.38
CA VAL A 103 -11.82 -11.02 -2.92
C VAL A 103 -11.07 -10.25 -1.84
N HIS A 104 -11.25 -8.92 -1.79
CA HIS A 104 -10.70 -8.08 -0.72
C HIS A 104 -11.57 -8.07 0.55
N ALA A 105 -12.02 -9.26 1.01
CA ALA A 105 -12.87 -9.39 2.20
C ALA A 105 -12.11 -9.16 3.52
N CYS A 106 -10.78 -9.19 3.52
CA CYS A 106 -9.95 -8.78 4.67
C CYS A 106 -9.80 -7.24 4.76
N GLY A 107 -10.10 -6.51 3.68
CA GLY A 107 -10.08 -5.03 3.67
C GLY A 107 -8.74 -4.42 3.26
N HIS A 108 -7.84 -5.17 2.63
CA HIS A 108 -6.54 -4.66 2.18
C HIS A 108 -6.66 -3.52 1.17
N ASN A 109 -7.71 -3.51 0.33
CA ASN A 109 -8.03 -2.39 -0.55
C ASN A 109 -8.23 -1.07 0.22
N ALA A 110 -8.96 -1.10 1.34
CA ALA A 110 -9.18 0.06 2.19
C ALA A 110 -7.88 0.46 2.95
N GLN A 111 -7.12 -0.51 3.41
CA GLN A 111 -5.83 -0.31 4.08
C GLN A 111 -4.81 0.35 3.13
N LEU A 112 -4.72 -0.13 1.88
CA LEU A 112 -3.84 0.43 0.86
C LEU A 112 -4.29 1.85 0.47
N ALA A 113 -5.60 2.10 0.38
CA ALA A 113 -6.15 3.44 0.15
C ALA A 113 -5.84 4.40 1.30
N ALA A 114 -5.88 3.95 2.55
CA ALA A 114 -5.46 4.75 3.71
C ALA A 114 -3.96 5.09 3.65
N THR A 115 -3.11 4.15 3.20
CA THR A 115 -1.68 4.42 2.97
C THR A 115 -1.48 5.46 1.86
N LEU A 116 -2.25 5.37 0.78
CA LEU A 116 -2.26 6.36 -0.30
C LEU A 116 -2.73 7.74 0.19
N ALA A 117 -3.74 7.79 1.06
CA ALA A 117 -4.23 9.04 1.66
C ALA A 117 -3.14 9.77 2.45
N VAL A 118 -2.29 9.04 3.18
CA VAL A 118 -1.12 9.62 3.84
C VAL A 118 -0.14 10.20 2.80
N ALA A 119 0.12 9.48 1.71
CA ALA A 119 0.97 9.98 0.64
C ALA A 119 0.40 11.26 0.00
N MET A 120 -0.92 11.31 -0.26
CA MET A 120 -1.61 12.50 -0.78
C MET A 120 -1.47 13.69 0.18
N ALA A 121 -1.73 13.51 1.47
CA ALA A 121 -1.58 14.57 2.46
C ALA A 121 -0.15 15.13 2.52
N LEU A 122 0.86 14.27 2.44
CA LEU A 122 2.26 14.67 2.43
C LEU A 122 2.71 15.31 1.10
N ALA A 123 2.04 15.03 -0.01
CA ALA A 123 2.31 15.61 -1.31
C ALA A 123 1.61 16.97 -1.49
N ASP A 124 0.34 17.07 -1.08
CA ASP A 124 -0.51 18.24 -1.30
C ASP A 124 -0.24 19.38 -0.29
N THR A 125 0.55 19.10 0.75
CA THR A 125 0.88 20.07 1.80
C THR A 125 2.38 20.18 2.01
N ASP A 126 2.79 21.20 2.73
CA ASP A 126 4.19 21.42 3.11
C ASP A 126 4.52 20.89 4.53
N ILE A 127 3.64 20.03 5.10
CA ILE A 127 3.83 19.53 6.48
C ILE A 127 5.13 18.74 6.65
N SER A 128 5.65 18.14 5.58
CA SER A 128 6.95 17.44 5.61
C SER A 128 8.11 18.36 6.04
N ALA A 129 8.00 19.66 5.81
CA ALA A 129 9.00 20.65 6.25
C ALA A 129 9.08 20.83 7.79
N ASP A 130 8.08 20.36 8.53
CA ASP A 130 8.07 20.37 9.99
C ASP A 130 8.27 18.98 10.62
N LEU A 131 8.35 17.91 9.81
CA LEU A 131 8.54 16.55 10.33
C LEU A 131 9.99 16.32 10.80
N GLY A 132 10.11 15.71 11.98
CA GLY A 132 11.38 15.34 12.57
C GLY A 132 12.01 14.06 12.00
N GLY A 133 11.34 13.40 11.06
CA GLY A 133 11.76 12.14 10.44
C GLY A 133 11.14 11.92 9.07
N ASP A 134 11.55 10.85 8.40
CA ASP A 134 11.07 10.42 7.09
C ASP A 134 9.83 9.54 7.21
N VAL A 135 8.95 9.59 6.20
CA VAL A 135 7.76 8.72 6.12
C VAL A 135 7.91 7.81 4.89
N VAL A 136 7.76 6.51 5.11
CA VAL A 136 7.84 5.49 4.07
C VAL A 136 6.45 4.89 3.85
N MET A 137 5.93 4.98 2.64
CA MET A 137 4.72 4.29 2.20
C MET A 137 5.12 2.94 1.63
N MET A 138 4.49 1.87 2.11
CA MET A 138 4.79 0.51 1.69
C MET A 138 3.51 -0.21 1.24
N GLY A 139 3.51 -0.71 0.00
CA GLY A 139 2.58 -1.73 -0.46
C GLY A 139 3.22 -3.10 -0.22
N VAL A 140 2.72 -3.83 0.76
CA VAL A 140 3.29 -5.11 1.22
C VAL A 140 2.59 -6.27 0.50
N PRO A 141 3.31 -7.17 -0.20
CA PRO A 141 2.70 -8.31 -0.86
C PRO A 141 2.48 -9.49 0.08
N ALA A 142 1.56 -10.38 -0.29
CA ALA A 142 1.45 -11.74 0.24
C ALA A 142 1.36 -11.83 1.78
N GLU A 143 0.49 -11.03 2.38
CA GLU A 143 0.23 -11.06 3.84
C GLU A 143 -0.58 -12.28 4.24
N GLU A 144 -1.61 -12.61 3.46
CA GLU A 144 -2.53 -13.72 3.72
C GLU A 144 -1.86 -15.08 3.60
N CYS A 145 -2.11 -15.98 4.52
CA CYS A 145 -1.52 -17.31 4.55
C CYS A 145 -2.21 -18.30 3.58
N ILE A 146 -2.32 -17.94 2.32
CA ILE A 146 -2.91 -18.77 1.25
C ILE A 146 -1.86 -19.18 0.21
N GLU A 147 -2.20 -20.13 -0.66
CA GLU A 147 -1.31 -20.66 -1.72
C GLU A 147 0.11 -21.04 -1.22
N ILE A 148 0.22 -21.63 -0.03
CA ILE A 148 1.50 -21.92 0.65
C ILE A 148 2.43 -22.78 -0.23
N THR A 149 1.89 -23.73 -1.01
CA THR A 149 2.69 -24.55 -1.92
C THR A 149 3.38 -23.71 -2.99
N TYR A 150 2.67 -22.73 -3.57
CA TYR A 150 3.23 -21.80 -4.54
C TYR A 150 4.34 -20.94 -3.90
N ARG A 151 4.10 -20.40 -2.70
CA ARG A 151 5.07 -19.57 -1.99
C ARG A 151 6.34 -20.35 -1.60
N LYS A 152 6.18 -21.60 -1.13
CA LYS A 152 7.31 -22.49 -0.87
C LYS A 152 8.15 -22.73 -2.13
N LYS A 153 7.50 -22.96 -3.29
CA LYS A 153 8.19 -23.10 -4.57
C LYS A 153 9.01 -21.85 -4.90
N LEU A 154 8.47 -20.66 -4.73
CA LEU A 154 9.20 -19.40 -4.96
C LEU A 154 10.44 -19.28 -4.06
N ARG A 155 10.31 -19.68 -2.79
CA ARG A 155 11.43 -19.71 -1.86
C ARG A 155 12.47 -20.75 -2.27
N ASP A 156 12.05 -21.95 -2.63
CA ASP A 156 12.95 -23.05 -3.01
C ASP A 156 13.68 -22.74 -4.34
N GLU A 157 13.09 -21.90 -5.21
CA GLU A 157 13.70 -21.31 -6.40
C GLU A 157 14.65 -20.14 -6.10
N GLY A 158 14.81 -19.75 -4.82
CA GLY A 158 15.67 -18.64 -4.42
C GLY A 158 15.12 -17.24 -4.72
N LYS A 159 13.81 -17.13 -5.05
CA LYS A 159 13.15 -15.85 -5.33
C LYS A 159 12.72 -15.11 -4.06
N LEU A 160 12.60 -15.82 -2.97
CA LEU A 160 12.21 -15.32 -1.65
C LEU A 160 13.07 -15.98 -0.57
N TRP A 161 13.27 -15.29 0.53
CA TRP A 161 13.83 -15.84 1.76
C TRP A 161 12.73 -16.45 2.64
N PHE A 162 11.60 -15.80 2.69
CA PHE A 162 10.41 -16.17 3.48
C PHE A 162 9.21 -16.40 2.58
N ILE A 163 8.07 -16.74 3.16
CA ILE A 163 6.82 -17.00 2.42
C ILE A 163 5.75 -15.91 2.62
N SER A 164 6.12 -14.82 3.28
CA SER A 164 5.28 -13.64 3.49
C SER A 164 6.07 -12.38 3.17
N GLY A 165 5.45 -11.43 2.49
CA GLY A 165 6.10 -10.18 2.11
C GLY A 165 6.50 -9.29 3.28
N LYS A 166 5.85 -9.42 4.44
CA LYS A 166 6.26 -8.71 5.67
C LYS A 166 7.59 -9.19 6.25
N GLN A 167 8.03 -10.38 5.87
CA GLN A 167 9.29 -10.98 6.34
C GLN A 167 10.46 -10.72 5.39
N GLU A 168 10.16 -10.37 4.11
CA GLU A 168 11.13 -9.99 3.10
C GLU A 168 11.60 -8.52 3.28
#